data_de98a3e68306fc8971a4317058a36cc7
#
_entry.id   de98a3e68306fc8971a4317058a36cc7
#
_cell.length_a   1.000
_cell.length_b   1.000
_cell.length_c   1.000
_cell.angle_alpha   90.00
_cell.angle_beta   90.00
_cell.angle_gamma   90.00
#
_symmetry.space_group_name_H-M   'P 1'
#
loop_
_entity.id
_entity.type
_entity.pdbx_description
1 polymer ?
#
loop_
_entity_poly.entity_id
_entity_poly.type
_entity_poly.pdbx_seq_one_letter_code
_entity_poly.pdbx_strand_id
1 'polypeptide(L)'
;MHRLVALDVDGTLLDPAHNLSARTQAAIHAAQRNGVTIALATGKLLASVQPLLADLRLSGTHITCNGAALMAAATGAPVATWSLSDAQVELALAAIHTLAPEMAIAWYTTDAIYTDSPWSQLDETLAAYHEPPLRHVARLDHTLPPPLKFLMTGDHARLLCLRDALRERIGSAVTVVRTTSDFVEVMAPGVSKGVALRDLAARLAIPCEAIVAIGDGENDIALLDEAGLGIAMGNAMPALLPHAQQTTQSNAEDGVARALERLGLA
;
A
#
# COMPACT_ATOMS: atom_id res chain seq x y z
N MET A 1 -8.25 -8.17 -23.70
CA MET A 1 -7.13 -7.21 -23.82
C MET A 1 -7.04 -6.46 -22.51
N HIS A 2 -5.86 -6.44 -21.86
CA HIS A 2 -5.68 -5.77 -20.57
C HIS A 2 -5.67 -4.25 -20.76
N ARG A 3 -6.35 -3.53 -19.86
CA ARG A 3 -6.56 -2.07 -19.93
C ARG A 3 -6.06 -1.34 -18.71
N LEU A 4 -5.91 -2.03 -17.57
CA LEU A 4 -5.40 -1.52 -16.31
C LEU A 4 -4.36 -2.46 -15.76
N VAL A 5 -3.22 -1.93 -15.35
CA VAL A 5 -2.20 -2.66 -14.58
C VAL A 5 -2.06 -1.95 -13.24
N ALA A 6 -2.35 -2.67 -12.16
CA ALA A 6 -2.15 -2.23 -10.79
C ALA A 6 -0.83 -2.80 -10.27
N LEU A 7 0.08 -1.95 -9.85
CA LEU A 7 1.43 -2.30 -9.42
C LEU A 7 1.65 -1.94 -7.96
N ASP A 8 2.03 -2.91 -7.15
CA ASP A 8 2.64 -2.60 -5.87
C ASP A 8 4.01 -1.91 -6.09
N VAL A 9 4.53 -1.24 -5.07
CA VAL A 9 5.74 -0.41 -5.17
C VAL A 9 6.94 -1.10 -4.54
N ASP A 10 6.93 -1.26 -3.20
CA ASP A 10 8.09 -1.79 -2.46
C ASP A 10 8.14 -3.30 -2.57
N GLY A 11 9.27 -3.85 -3.05
CA GLY A 11 9.39 -5.30 -3.31
C GLY A 11 8.81 -5.75 -4.67
N THR A 12 8.10 -4.87 -5.37
CA THR A 12 7.51 -5.15 -6.68
C THR A 12 8.12 -4.25 -7.76
N LEU A 13 7.77 -2.97 -7.77
CA LEU A 13 8.21 -2.02 -8.79
C LEU A 13 9.65 -1.55 -8.58
N LEU A 14 10.04 -1.35 -7.32
CA LEU A 14 11.37 -0.93 -6.93
C LEU A 14 12.26 -2.13 -6.60
N ASP A 15 13.54 -2.03 -6.96
CA ASP A 15 14.55 -3.02 -6.61
C ASP A 15 14.85 -3.05 -5.09
N PRO A 16 15.66 -4.01 -4.57
CA PRO A 16 15.99 -4.05 -3.15
C PRO A 16 16.73 -2.82 -2.61
N ALA A 17 17.27 -1.96 -3.47
CA ALA A 17 17.88 -0.68 -3.12
C ALA A 17 16.91 0.51 -3.30
N HIS A 18 15.60 0.23 -3.46
CA HIS A 18 14.53 1.20 -3.69
C HIS A 18 14.71 2.07 -4.95
N ASN A 19 15.35 1.54 -5.99
CA ASN A 19 15.49 2.21 -7.28
C ASN A 19 14.53 1.65 -8.33
N LEU A 20 14.07 2.51 -9.23
CA LEU A 20 13.36 2.11 -10.43
C LEU A 20 14.39 1.78 -11.54
N SER A 21 14.38 0.57 -12.06
CA SER A 21 15.27 0.20 -13.16
C SER A 21 14.86 0.87 -14.49
N ALA A 22 15.85 1.19 -15.32
CA ALA A 22 15.60 1.77 -16.64
C ALA A 22 14.74 0.85 -17.54
N ARG A 23 14.87 -0.49 -17.39
CA ARG A 23 14.08 -1.46 -18.14
C ARG A 23 12.62 -1.43 -17.71
N THR A 24 12.36 -1.43 -16.40
CA THR A 24 11.00 -1.37 -15.86
C THR A 24 10.33 -0.05 -16.23
N GLN A 25 11.05 1.08 -16.16
CA GLN A 25 10.57 2.37 -16.63
C GLN A 25 10.18 2.34 -18.11
N ALA A 26 11.05 1.80 -18.96
CA ALA A 26 10.82 1.70 -20.40
C ALA A 26 9.60 0.83 -20.74
N ALA A 27 9.42 -0.31 -20.03
CA ALA A 27 8.29 -1.21 -20.22
C ALA A 27 6.96 -0.54 -19.80
N ILE A 28 6.94 0.18 -18.69
CA ILE A 28 5.75 0.94 -18.25
C ILE A 28 5.39 2.02 -19.26
N HIS A 29 6.38 2.79 -19.75
CA HIS A 29 6.14 3.78 -20.79
C HIS A 29 5.64 3.16 -22.11
N ALA A 30 6.09 1.95 -22.47
CA ALA A 30 5.57 1.24 -23.61
C ALA A 30 4.12 0.82 -23.42
N ALA A 31 3.77 0.26 -22.26
CA ALA A 31 2.40 -0.10 -21.91
C ALA A 31 1.45 1.11 -21.96
N GLN A 32 1.88 2.27 -21.46
CA GLN A 32 1.11 3.52 -21.55
C GLN A 32 0.89 3.95 -23.02
N ARG A 33 1.92 3.87 -23.88
CA ARG A 33 1.77 4.16 -25.33
C ARG A 33 0.79 3.22 -26.03
N ASN A 34 0.69 1.99 -25.54
CA ASN A 34 -0.27 0.99 -26.02
C ASN A 34 -1.69 1.16 -25.41
N GLY A 35 -1.93 2.28 -24.69
CA GLY A 35 -3.24 2.62 -24.13
C GLY A 35 -3.58 1.92 -22.81
N VAL A 36 -2.61 1.32 -22.15
CA VAL A 36 -2.78 0.69 -20.83
C VAL A 36 -2.71 1.74 -19.73
N THR A 37 -3.70 1.78 -18.87
CA THR A 37 -3.67 2.59 -17.64
C THR A 37 -2.76 1.91 -16.62
N ILE A 38 -1.86 2.65 -16.00
CA ILE A 38 -1.01 2.16 -14.92
C ILE A 38 -1.43 2.84 -13.62
N ALA A 39 -1.74 2.05 -12.60
CA ALA A 39 -2.05 2.53 -11.26
C ALA A 39 -1.05 1.94 -10.25
N LEU A 40 -0.49 2.76 -9.39
CA LEU A 40 0.26 2.28 -8.23
C LEU A 40 -0.72 1.88 -7.13
N ALA A 41 -0.38 0.81 -6.38
CA ALA A 41 -1.15 0.30 -5.25
C ALA A 41 -0.21 0.10 -4.06
N THR A 42 -0.04 1.13 -3.23
CA THR A 42 1.00 1.18 -2.20
C THR A 42 0.46 1.41 -0.79
N GLY A 43 1.23 0.99 0.21
CA GLY A 43 1.01 1.36 1.62
C GLY A 43 1.38 2.81 1.94
N LYS A 44 2.15 3.46 1.07
CA LYS A 44 2.68 4.82 1.27
C LYS A 44 1.63 5.91 1.06
N LEU A 45 1.97 7.13 1.54
CA LEU A 45 1.26 8.36 1.14
C LEU A 45 1.55 8.69 -0.34
N LEU A 46 0.65 9.46 -0.96
CA LEU A 46 0.89 9.96 -2.32
C LEU A 46 2.19 10.78 -2.40
N ALA A 47 2.47 11.60 -1.39
CA ALA A 47 3.68 12.43 -1.32
C ALA A 47 4.97 11.60 -1.41
N SER A 48 5.00 10.41 -0.81
CA SER A 48 6.16 9.51 -0.78
C SER A 48 6.49 8.92 -2.15
N VAL A 49 5.48 8.79 -3.01
CA VAL A 49 5.63 8.21 -4.36
C VAL A 49 5.64 9.26 -5.47
N GLN A 50 5.57 10.56 -5.14
CA GLN A 50 5.59 11.65 -6.13
C GLN A 50 6.81 11.61 -7.09
N PRO A 51 8.05 11.36 -6.63
CA PRO A 51 9.19 11.23 -7.54
C PRO A 51 8.98 10.09 -8.55
N LEU A 52 8.49 8.93 -8.07
CA LEU A 52 8.21 7.76 -8.89
C LEU A 52 7.10 8.03 -9.91
N LEU A 53 6.05 8.74 -9.50
CA LEU A 53 4.96 9.16 -10.40
C LEU A 53 5.48 10.08 -11.51
N ALA A 54 6.39 11.00 -11.18
CA ALA A 54 7.01 11.89 -12.15
C ALA A 54 7.89 11.11 -13.15
N ASP A 55 8.75 10.22 -12.67
CA ASP A 55 9.64 9.40 -13.51
C ASP A 55 8.85 8.50 -14.46
N LEU A 56 7.72 7.96 -14.00
CA LEU A 56 6.82 7.11 -14.76
C LEU A 56 5.77 7.90 -15.56
N ARG A 57 5.71 9.23 -15.42
CA ARG A 57 4.71 10.11 -16.05
C ARG A 57 3.27 9.66 -15.76
N LEU A 58 2.99 9.28 -14.52
CA LEU A 58 1.70 8.82 -14.06
C LEU A 58 0.90 9.99 -13.46
N SER A 59 -0.13 10.44 -14.16
CA SER A 59 -0.99 11.56 -13.75
C SER A 59 -2.40 11.11 -13.30
N GLY A 60 -2.67 9.81 -13.35
CA GLY A 60 -3.97 9.23 -13.04
C GLY A 60 -4.28 9.15 -11.53
N THR A 61 -5.22 8.28 -11.21
CA THR A 61 -5.58 7.97 -9.82
C THR A 61 -4.83 6.72 -9.36
N HIS A 62 -4.30 6.78 -8.13
CA HIS A 62 -3.50 5.73 -7.52
C HIS A 62 -4.09 5.30 -6.19
N ILE A 63 -3.83 4.05 -5.80
CA ILE A 63 -4.22 3.46 -4.53
C ILE A 63 -3.09 3.72 -3.53
N THR A 64 -3.39 4.41 -2.43
CA THR A 64 -2.44 4.75 -1.37
C THR A 64 -2.93 4.24 -0.01
N CYS A 65 -2.05 4.26 0.99
CA CYS A 65 -2.36 3.80 2.35
C CYS A 65 -3.04 2.42 2.38
N ASN A 66 -2.53 1.45 1.60
CA ASN A 66 -3.05 0.08 1.49
C ASN A 66 -4.54 0.00 1.11
N GLY A 67 -5.01 0.96 0.30
CA GLY A 67 -6.39 1.03 -0.15
C GLY A 67 -7.28 1.94 0.68
N ALA A 68 -6.77 2.57 1.74
CA ALA A 68 -7.54 3.53 2.51
C ALA A 68 -7.78 4.87 1.77
N ALA A 69 -7.08 5.11 0.65
CA ALA A 69 -7.37 6.25 -0.21
C ALA A 69 -7.12 5.94 -1.70
N LEU A 70 -7.95 6.55 -2.55
CA LEU A 70 -7.69 6.79 -3.96
C LEU A 70 -7.28 8.26 -4.11
N MET A 71 -6.09 8.50 -4.65
CA MET A 71 -5.51 9.83 -4.77
C MET A 71 -5.24 10.19 -6.22
N ALA A 72 -5.68 11.36 -6.66
CA ALA A 72 -5.38 11.89 -8.00
C ALA A 72 -3.95 12.48 -8.02
N ALA A 73 -3.03 11.87 -8.77
CA ALA A 73 -1.64 12.35 -8.83
C ALA A 73 -1.53 13.76 -9.40
N ALA A 74 -2.35 14.11 -10.38
CA ALA A 74 -2.31 15.42 -11.04
C ALA A 74 -2.64 16.60 -10.11
N THR A 75 -3.49 16.39 -9.09
CA THR A 75 -3.95 17.45 -8.19
C THR A 75 -3.52 17.25 -6.74
N GLY A 76 -3.06 16.06 -6.38
CA GLY A 76 -2.83 15.66 -4.99
C GLY A 76 -4.11 15.48 -4.17
N ALA A 77 -5.28 15.62 -4.78
CA ALA A 77 -6.56 15.56 -4.06
C ALA A 77 -7.05 14.10 -3.89
N PRO A 78 -7.75 13.80 -2.78
CA PRO A 78 -8.42 12.51 -2.63
C PRO A 78 -9.61 12.41 -3.59
N VAL A 79 -9.72 11.27 -4.27
CA VAL A 79 -10.87 10.86 -5.11
C VAL A 79 -11.87 10.09 -4.26
N ALA A 80 -11.36 9.28 -3.33
CA ALA A 80 -12.13 8.57 -2.30
C ALA A 80 -11.25 8.27 -1.10
N THR A 81 -11.83 8.19 0.10
CA THR A 81 -11.13 7.81 1.33
C THR A 81 -11.99 6.89 2.19
N TRP A 82 -11.36 6.00 2.90
CA TRP A 82 -11.95 5.08 3.86
C TRP A 82 -11.21 5.22 5.20
N SER A 83 -11.56 6.27 5.93
CA SER A 83 -10.96 6.58 7.24
C SER A 83 -11.59 5.77 8.36
N LEU A 84 -10.84 5.56 9.45
CA LEU A 84 -11.41 5.07 10.69
C LEU A 84 -12.40 6.10 11.26
N SER A 85 -13.54 5.61 11.75
CA SER A 85 -14.48 6.43 12.53
C SER A 85 -13.94 6.69 13.94
N ASP A 86 -14.49 7.69 14.64
CA ASP A 86 -14.08 8.03 16.00
C ASP A 86 -14.13 6.83 16.95
N ALA A 87 -15.19 6.03 16.88
CA ALA A 87 -15.31 4.82 17.69
C ALA A 87 -14.23 3.78 17.35
N GLN A 88 -13.83 3.64 16.07
CA GLN A 88 -12.76 2.74 15.67
C GLN A 88 -11.38 3.28 16.10
N VAL A 89 -11.18 4.59 16.06
CA VAL A 89 -9.98 5.27 16.57
C VAL A 89 -9.81 4.99 18.05
N GLU A 90 -10.84 5.25 18.87
CA GLU A 90 -10.80 5.01 20.32
C GLU A 90 -10.52 3.54 20.62
N LEU A 91 -11.23 2.63 19.94
CA LEU A 91 -11.06 1.19 20.13
C LEU A 91 -9.64 0.74 19.77
N ALA A 92 -9.11 1.19 18.64
CA ALA A 92 -7.79 0.81 18.17
C ALA A 92 -6.68 1.37 19.07
N LEU A 93 -6.72 2.65 19.42
CA LEU A 93 -5.74 3.26 20.33
C LEU A 93 -5.75 2.58 21.71
N ALA A 94 -6.93 2.33 22.28
CA ALA A 94 -7.05 1.64 23.56
C ALA A 94 -6.47 0.21 23.50
N ALA A 95 -6.72 -0.51 22.40
CA ALA A 95 -6.19 -1.86 22.22
C ALA A 95 -4.66 -1.84 22.05
N ILE A 96 -4.11 -0.95 21.20
CA ILE A 96 -2.66 -0.81 20.99
C ILE A 96 -1.95 -0.44 22.29
N HIS A 97 -2.41 0.59 23.00
CA HIS A 97 -1.83 1.01 24.28
C HIS A 97 -1.91 -0.08 25.37
N THR A 98 -2.94 -0.95 25.33
CA THR A 98 -3.04 -2.08 26.28
C THR A 98 -2.05 -3.20 25.93
N LEU A 99 -1.90 -3.52 24.65
CA LEU A 99 -1.13 -4.67 24.18
C LEU A 99 0.37 -4.34 23.99
N ALA A 100 0.67 -3.10 23.66
CA ALA A 100 2.02 -2.61 23.35
C ALA A 100 2.18 -1.13 23.76
N PRO A 101 2.15 -0.81 25.07
CA PRO A 101 2.19 0.59 25.55
C PRO A 101 3.47 1.34 25.20
N GLU A 102 4.55 0.62 24.89
CA GLU A 102 5.84 1.18 24.50
C GLU A 102 5.92 1.50 23.00
N MET A 103 4.94 1.07 22.21
CA MET A 103 5.03 1.15 20.76
C MET A 103 4.54 2.51 20.25
N ALA A 104 5.39 3.16 19.45
CA ALA A 104 5.02 4.41 18.77
C ALA A 104 3.99 4.14 17.67
N ILE A 105 3.01 5.03 17.58
CA ILE A 105 1.93 4.98 16.59
C ILE A 105 2.13 6.10 15.57
N ALA A 106 2.12 5.76 14.28
CA ALA A 106 1.98 6.72 13.20
C ALA A 106 0.53 6.80 12.76
N TRP A 107 -0.06 7.99 12.85
CA TRP A 107 -1.42 8.33 12.44
C TRP A 107 -1.38 8.92 11.03
N TYR A 108 -1.77 8.17 10.03
CA TYR A 108 -1.74 8.59 8.63
C TYR A 108 -3.03 9.30 8.23
N THR A 109 -2.91 10.49 7.66
CA THR A 109 -3.99 11.21 6.97
C THR A 109 -3.73 11.21 5.46
N THR A 110 -4.47 11.99 4.69
CA THR A 110 -4.25 12.10 3.23
C THR A 110 -2.95 12.82 2.86
N ASP A 111 -2.42 13.67 3.75
CA ASP A 111 -1.33 14.61 3.47
C ASP A 111 -0.22 14.65 4.53
N ALA A 112 -0.42 13.97 5.65
CA ALA A 112 0.52 14.02 6.77
C ALA A 112 0.51 12.74 7.59
N ILE A 113 1.58 12.57 8.37
CA ILE A 113 1.73 11.51 9.36
C ILE A 113 1.96 12.18 10.71
N TYR A 114 1.15 11.83 11.71
CA TYR A 114 1.26 12.38 13.07
C TYR A 114 1.69 11.29 14.04
N THR A 115 2.38 11.68 15.11
CA THR A 115 2.72 10.84 16.26
C THR A 115 2.73 11.67 17.54
N ASP A 116 2.34 11.06 18.66
CA ASP A 116 2.51 11.66 20.00
C ASP A 116 3.71 11.07 20.74
N SER A 117 4.44 10.16 20.10
CA SER A 117 5.69 9.64 20.64
C SER A 117 6.81 10.67 20.46
N PRO A 118 7.78 10.76 21.39
CA PRO A 118 9.01 11.52 21.15
C PRO A 118 9.76 10.92 19.96
N TRP A 119 10.79 11.62 19.44
CA TRP A 119 11.64 11.08 18.37
C TRP A 119 12.09 9.67 18.71
N SER A 120 11.87 8.74 17.78
CA SER A 120 11.98 7.32 18.03
C SER A 120 12.44 6.55 16.79
N GLN A 121 12.61 5.24 16.94
CA GLN A 121 12.87 4.33 15.81
C GLN A 121 11.80 4.45 14.71
N LEU A 122 10.57 4.85 15.03
CA LEU A 122 9.51 5.09 14.05
C LEU A 122 9.92 6.18 13.04
N ASP A 123 10.48 7.30 13.52
CA ASP A 123 10.95 8.41 12.65
C ASP A 123 12.03 7.93 11.68
N GLU A 124 13.02 7.20 12.20
CA GLU A 124 14.13 6.66 11.39
C GLU A 124 13.63 5.63 10.36
N THR A 125 12.74 4.74 10.80
CA THR A 125 12.16 3.71 9.92
C THR A 125 11.35 4.34 8.79
N LEU A 126 10.45 5.27 9.10
CA LEU A 126 9.63 5.91 8.07
C LEU A 126 10.47 6.77 7.11
N ALA A 127 11.52 7.43 7.61
CA ALA A 127 12.46 8.15 6.75
C ALA A 127 13.20 7.20 5.79
N ALA A 128 13.60 6.00 6.23
CA ALA A 128 14.24 4.99 5.39
C ALA A 128 13.28 4.46 4.29
N TYR A 129 11.96 4.47 4.56
CA TYR A 129 10.93 4.15 3.56
C TYR A 129 10.48 5.36 2.71
N HIS A 130 11.20 6.50 2.81
CA HIS A 130 10.92 7.74 2.08
C HIS A 130 9.53 8.33 2.36
N GLU A 131 8.98 8.07 3.56
CA GLU A 131 7.76 8.74 4.01
C GLU A 131 8.05 10.18 4.42
N PRO A 132 7.08 11.10 4.35
CA PRO A 132 7.25 12.45 4.84
C PRO A 132 7.59 12.49 6.33
N PRO A 133 8.33 13.52 6.80
CA PRO A 133 8.63 13.69 8.22
C PRO A 133 7.37 13.67 9.07
N LEU A 134 7.42 12.99 10.22
CA LEU A 134 6.32 12.95 11.16
C LEU A 134 6.07 14.34 11.77
N ARG A 135 4.80 14.66 11.98
CA ARG A 135 4.35 15.82 12.76
C ARG A 135 4.13 15.37 14.20
N HIS A 136 5.04 15.78 15.09
CA HIS A 136 4.92 15.47 16.51
C HIS A 136 3.86 16.34 17.16
N VAL A 137 2.89 15.71 17.85
CA VAL A 137 1.78 16.36 18.55
C VAL A 137 1.77 15.95 20.03
N ALA A 138 1.05 16.70 20.86
CA ALA A 138 0.96 16.36 22.29
C ALA A 138 0.15 15.08 22.55
N ARG A 139 -0.79 14.76 21.65
CA ARG A 139 -1.65 13.59 21.76
C ARG A 139 -2.27 13.25 20.40
N LEU A 140 -2.46 11.94 20.16
CA LEU A 140 -3.27 11.42 19.06
C LEU A 140 -4.73 11.37 19.49
N ASP A 141 -5.57 12.28 18.98
CA ASP A 141 -7.00 12.35 19.30
C ASP A 141 -7.82 12.98 18.15
N HIS A 142 -9.11 13.15 18.37
CA HIS A 142 -10.08 13.65 17.39
C HIS A 142 -9.89 15.11 16.97
N THR A 143 -8.91 15.82 17.51
CA THR A 143 -8.52 17.17 17.01
C THR A 143 -7.72 17.09 15.72
N LEU A 144 -7.17 15.89 15.42
CA LEU A 144 -6.48 15.59 14.17
C LEU A 144 -7.49 15.20 13.07
N PRO A 145 -7.12 15.36 11.78
CA PRO A 145 -7.94 14.82 10.69
C PRO A 145 -8.15 13.31 10.84
N PRO A 146 -9.30 12.76 10.41
CA PRO A 146 -9.58 11.32 10.51
C PRO A 146 -8.48 10.48 9.90
N PRO A 147 -7.98 9.44 10.59
CA PRO A 147 -6.88 8.63 10.09
C PRO A 147 -7.34 7.66 9.01
N LEU A 148 -6.55 7.53 7.97
CA LEU A 148 -6.66 6.47 6.98
C LEU A 148 -6.18 5.13 7.56
N LYS A 149 -5.13 5.21 8.36
CA LYS A 149 -4.55 4.06 9.06
C LYS A 149 -3.72 4.47 10.26
N PHE A 150 -3.51 3.54 11.18
CA PHE A 150 -2.40 3.55 12.12
C PHE A 150 -1.32 2.60 11.62
N LEU A 151 -0.06 2.96 11.83
CA LEU A 151 1.07 2.11 11.55
C LEU A 151 1.95 2.03 12.80
N MET A 152 2.40 0.83 13.12
CA MET A 152 3.37 0.55 14.18
C MET A 152 4.58 -0.18 13.60
N THR A 153 5.76 0.13 14.12
CA THR A 153 7.02 -0.54 13.77
C THR A 153 7.70 -1.13 14.99
N GLY A 154 8.51 -2.15 14.78
CA GLY A 154 9.23 -2.81 15.87
C GLY A 154 9.89 -4.11 15.46
N ASP A 155 10.35 -4.87 16.44
CA ASP A 155 10.88 -6.22 16.22
C ASP A 155 9.86 -7.14 15.56
N HIS A 156 10.31 -7.95 14.61
CA HIS A 156 9.47 -8.84 13.80
C HIS A 156 8.58 -9.77 14.65
N ALA A 157 9.14 -10.45 15.65
CA ALA A 157 8.37 -11.36 16.49
C ALA A 157 7.33 -10.61 17.33
N ARG A 158 7.69 -9.41 17.82
CA ARG A 158 6.79 -8.53 18.55
C ARG A 158 5.64 -8.05 17.70
N LEU A 159 5.90 -7.68 16.44
CA LEU A 159 4.86 -7.25 15.49
C LEU A 159 3.91 -8.39 15.14
N LEU A 160 4.38 -9.62 14.98
CA LEU A 160 3.50 -10.78 14.77
C LEU A 160 2.57 -11.01 15.97
N CYS A 161 3.11 -10.99 17.20
CA CYS A 161 2.30 -11.12 18.41
C CYS A 161 1.26 -10.00 18.51
N LEU A 162 1.65 -8.75 18.23
CA LEU A 162 0.73 -7.60 18.25
C LEU A 162 -0.38 -7.75 17.23
N ARG A 163 -0.04 -8.09 15.97
CA ARG A 163 -1.03 -8.34 14.90
C ARG A 163 -2.08 -9.35 15.34
N ASP A 164 -1.65 -10.49 15.86
CA ASP A 164 -2.54 -11.59 16.21
C ASP A 164 -3.43 -11.21 17.41
N ALA A 165 -2.86 -10.55 18.44
CA ALA A 165 -3.61 -10.05 19.58
C ALA A 165 -4.61 -8.95 19.20
N LEU A 166 -4.25 -8.04 18.29
CA LEU A 166 -5.19 -7.03 17.76
C LEU A 166 -6.31 -7.68 16.95
N ARG A 167 -6.00 -8.66 16.09
CA ARG A 167 -7.01 -9.41 15.33
C ARG A 167 -8.00 -10.12 16.24
N GLU A 168 -7.52 -10.77 17.29
CA GLU A 168 -8.37 -11.44 18.27
C GLU A 168 -9.26 -10.44 19.02
N ARG A 169 -8.71 -9.31 19.47
CA ARG A 169 -9.38 -8.36 20.33
C ARG A 169 -10.37 -7.43 19.61
N ILE A 170 -10.00 -6.92 18.42
CA ILE A 170 -10.73 -5.88 17.70
C ILE A 170 -10.92 -6.15 16.19
N GLY A 171 -10.50 -7.31 15.69
CA GLY A 171 -10.51 -7.63 14.25
C GLY A 171 -11.89 -7.64 13.60
N SER A 172 -12.99 -7.71 14.38
CA SER A 172 -14.34 -7.54 13.84
C SER A 172 -14.73 -6.09 13.56
N ALA A 173 -14.03 -5.12 14.14
CA ALA A 173 -14.32 -3.69 14.05
C ALA A 173 -13.32 -2.94 13.14
N VAL A 174 -12.17 -3.53 12.86
CA VAL A 174 -11.09 -2.93 12.06
C VAL A 174 -10.38 -3.99 11.22
N THR A 175 -9.69 -3.56 10.17
CA THR A 175 -8.74 -4.41 9.43
C THR A 175 -7.36 -4.30 10.08
N VAL A 176 -6.75 -5.43 10.44
CA VAL A 176 -5.36 -5.49 10.94
C VAL A 176 -4.53 -6.30 9.96
N VAL A 177 -3.48 -5.71 9.41
CA VAL A 177 -2.62 -6.34 8.40
C VAL A 177 -1.15 -6.12 8.74
N ARG A 178 -0.31 -7.09 8.36
CA ARG A 178 1.14 -6.91 8.30
C ARG A 178 1.52 -6.65 6.85
N THR A 179 2.15 -5.51 6.58
CA THR A 179 2.45 -5.09 5.21
C THR A 179 3.89 -5.41 4.80
N THR A 180 4.81 -5.41 5.76
CA THR A 180 6.21 -5.82 5.60
C THR A 180 6.66 -6.59 6.84
N SER A 181 7.96 -6.97 6.91
CA SER A 181 8.54 -7.48 8.16
C SER A 181 8.45 -6.47 9.32
N ASP A 182 8.40 -5.18 8.99
CA ASP A 182 8.65 -4.06 9.89
C ASP A 182 7.40 -3.30 10.31
N PHE A 183 6.21 -3.63 9.72
CA PHE A 183 4.99 -2.87 9.94
C PHE A 183 3.77 -3.74 10.22
N VAL A 184 3.02 -3.32 11.25
CA VAL A 184 1.61 -3.70 11.47
C VAL A 184 0.75 -2.46 11.29
N GLU A 185 -0.35 -2.62 10.57
CA GLU A 185 -1.27 -1.53 10.27
C GLU A 185 -2.68 -1.85 10.72
N VAL A 186 -3.41 -0.81 11.15
CA VAL A 186 -4.83 -0.86 11.51
C VAL A 186 -5.57 0.13 10.63
N MET A 187 -6.59 -0.34 9.92
CA MET A 187 -7.41 0.43 8.98
C MET A 187 -8.91 0.22 9.26
N ALA A 188 -9.75 1.01 8.61
CA ALA A 188 -11.20 0.79 8.66
C ALA A 188 -11.56 -0.63 8.17
N PRO A 189 -12.67 -1.22 8.66
CA PRO A 189 -13.04 -2.59 8.34
C PRO A 189 -13.25 -2.78 6.84
N GLY A 190 -12.70 -3.88 6.31
CA GLY A 190 -12.81 -4.24 4.90
C GLY A 190 -11.90 -3.43 3.96
N VAL A 191 -11.14 -2.45 4.44
CA VAL A 191 -10.17 -1.72 3.60
C VAL A 191 -9.05 -2.65 3.17
N SER A 192 -8.76 -2.64 1.88
CA SER A 192 -7.63 -3.35 1.26
C SER A 192 -7.30 -2.74 -0.11
N LYS A 193 -6.11 -3.04 -0.63
CA LYS A 193 -5.73 -2.65 -1.99
C LYS A 193 -6.72 -3.18 -3.04
N GLY A 194 -7.31 -4.36 -2.83
CA GLY A 194 -8.28 -4.97 -3.74
C GLY A 194 -9.60 -4.21 -3.77
N VAL A 195 -10.16 -3.84 -2.61
CA VAL A 195 -11.39 -3.03 -2.55
C VAL A 195 -11.19 -1.69 -3.24
N ALA A 196 -10.04 -1.04 -3.02
CA ALA A 196 -9.71 0.20 -3.70
C ALA A 196 -9.50 0.01 -5.21
N LEU A 197 -8.91 -1.13 -5.65
CA LEU A 197 -8.78 -1.47 -7.07
C LEU A 197 -10.14 -1.63 -7.73
N ARG A 198 -11.09 -2.30 -7.08
CA ARG A 198 -12.47 -2.44 -7.56
C ARG A 198 -13.15 -1.09 -7.75
N ASP A 199 -13.04 -0.19 -6.78
CA ASP A 199 -13.60 1.17 -6.88
C ASP A 199 -12.93 1.98 -8.00
N LEU A 200 -11.60 1.91 -8.12
CA LEU A 200 -10.85 2.55 -9.20
C LEU A 200 -11.29 2.02 -10.57
N ALA A 201 -11.37 0.71 -10.74
CA ALA A 201 -11.78 0.07 -11.98
C ALA A 201 -13.21 0.45 -12.39
N ALA A 202 -14.13 0.51 -11.42
CA ALA A 202 -15.51 0.97 -11.65
C ALA A 202 -15.55 2.42 -12.15
N ARG A 203 -14.78 3.33 -11.56
CA ARG A 203 -14.65 4.74 -11.99
C ARG A 203 -14.08 4.87 -13.40
N LEU A 204 -13.18 3.96 -13.79
CA LEU A 204 -12.58 3.93 -15.13
C LEU A 204 -13.41 3.15 -16.15
N ALA A 205 -14.52 2.55 -15.75
CA ALA A 205 -15.34 1.63 -16.56
C ALA A 205 -14.48 0.51 -17.18
N ILE A 206 -13.59 -0.09 -16.38
CA ILE A 206 -12.71 -1.20 -16.74
C ILE A 206 -13.22 -2.47 -16.04
N PRO A 207 -13.62 -3.51 -16.77
CA PRO A 207 -14.08 -4.75 -16.16
C PRO A 207 -12.89 -5.56 -15.58
N CYS A 208 -13.16 -6.39 -14.58
CA CYS A 208 -12.16 -7.19 -13.85
C CYS A 208 -11.24 -7.96 -14.80
N GLU A 209 -11.77 -8.60 -15.84
CA GLU A 209 -11.04 -9.42 -16.81
C GLU A 209 -9.98 -8.63 -17.59
N ALA A 210 -10.09 -7.31 -17.61
CA ALA A 210 -9.15 -6.41 -18.27
C ALA A 210 -8.10 -5.82 -17.30
N ILE A 211 -8.05 -6.31 -16.05
CA ILE A 211 -7.13 -5.85 -15.01
C ILE A 211 -6.01 -6.87 -14.80
N VAL A 212 -4.79 -6.38 -14.74
CA VAL A 212 -3.62 -7.13 -14.25
C VAL A 212 -3.20 -6.52 -12.93
N ALA A 213 -2.91 -7.34 -11.93
CA ALA A 213 -2.32 -6.91 -10.66
C ALA A 213 -0.96 -7.60 -10.47
N ILE A 214 0.04 -6.86 -10.01
CA ILE A 214 1.37 -7.40 -9.71
C ILE A 214 1.77 -6.97 -8.30
N GLY A 215 2.19 -7.92 -7.46
CA GLY A 215 2.56 -7.69 -6.07
C GLY A 215 3.47 -8.77 -5.51
N ASP A 216 3.95 -8.56 -4.26
CA ASP A 216 4.83 -9.50 -3.57
C ASP A 216 4.46 -9.75 -2.10
N GLY A 217 3.66 -8.87 -1.46
CA GLY A 217 3.34 -8.90 -0.04
C GLY A 217 2.00 -9.53 0.33
N GLU A 218 1.78 -9.74 1.64
CA GLU A 218 0.49 -10.23 2.19
C GLU A 218 -0.65 -9.21 1.91
N ASN A 219 -0.34 -7.92 1.88
CA ASN A 219 -1.29 -6.85 1.56
C ASN A 219 -1.70 -6.80 0.09
N ASP A 220 -1.03 -7.58 -0.78
CA ASP A 220 -1.38 -7.72 -2.21
C ASP A 220 -2.32 -8.89 -2.48
N ILE A 221 -2.60 -9.75 -1.50
CA ILE A 221 -3.53 -10.88 -1.68
C ILE A 221 -4.86 -10.38 -2.24
N ALA A 222 -5.49 -9.41 -1.58
CA ALA A 222 -6.75 -8.85 -2.06
C ALA A 222 -6.61 -8.11 -3.40
N LEU A 223 -5.44 -7.54 -3.70
CA LEU A 223 -5.16 -6.87 -4.97
C LEU A 223 -5.16 -7.88 -6.14
N LEU A 224 -4.49 -9.03 -5.94
CA LEU A 224 -4.42 -10.10 -6.93
C LEU A 224 -5.80 -10.78 -7.11
N ASP A 225 -6.50 -11.06 -5.99
CA ASP A 225 -7.82 -11.69 -6.02
C ASP A 225 -8.88 -10.85 -6.76
N GLU A 226 -8.74 -9.53 -6.77
CA GLU A 226 -9.68 -8.62 -7.43
C GLU A 226 -9.38 -8.42 -8.92
N ALA A 227 -8.20 -8.80 -9.40
CA ALA A 227 -7.80 -8.66 -10.80
C ALA A 227 -8.19 -9.89 -11.62
N GLY A 228 -8.42 -9.70 -12.92
CA GLY A 228 -8.61 -10.81 -13.86
C GLY A 228 -7.35 -11.64 -14.07
N LEU A 229 -6.18 -11.03 -13.81
CA LEU A 229 -4.88 -11.71 -13.81
C LEU A 229 -3.99 -11.18 -12.68
N GLY A 230 -3.81 -11.97 -11.65
CA GLY A 230 -2.85 -11.72 -10.57
C GLY A 230 -1.49 -12.35 -10.87
N ILE A 231 -0.43 -11.60 -10.72
CA ILE A 231 0.96 -12.03 -10.94
C ILE A 231 1.75 -11.79 -9.65
N ALA A 232 2.32 -12.86 -9.10
CA ALA A 232 3.24 -12.74 -7.98
C ALA A 232 4.68 -12.54 -8.48
N MET A 233 5.41 -11.67 -7.80
CA MET A 233 6.84 -11.47 -8.02
C MET A 233 7.63 -12.72 -7.62
N GLY A 234 8.85 -12.90 -8.18
CA GLY A 234 9.73 -14.02 -7.83
C GLY A 234 10.24 -13.97 -6.38
N ASN A 235 10.25 -12.80 -5.76
CA ASN A 235 10.55 -12.58 -4.35
C ASN A 235 9.28 -12.55 -3.46
N ALA A 236 8.12 -12.94 -3.99
CA ALA A 236 6.86 -12.85 -3.26
C ALA A 236 6.84 -13.72 -1.99
N MET A 237 6.14 -13.23 -0.98
CA MET A 237 5.87 -13.97 0.24
C MET A 237 5.09 -15.26 -0.08
N PRO A 238 5.41 -16.41 0.58
CA PRO A 238 4.73 -17.68 0.33
C PRO A 238 3.20 -17.61 0.43
N ALA A 239 2.67 -16.73 1.30
CA ALA A 239 1.23 -16.53 1.47
C ALA A 239 0.53 -15.94 0.23
N LEU A 240 1.25 -15.21 -0.63
CA LEU A 240 0.70 -14.61 -1.85
C LEU A 240 0.59 -15.62 -3.01
N LEU A 241 1.49 -16.61 -3.08
CA LEU A 241 1.60 -17.53 -4.22
C LEU A 241 0.29 -18.26 -4.56
N PRO A 242 -0.53 -18.74 -3.59
CA PRO A 242 -1.82 -19.38 -3.89
C PRO A 242 -2.84 -18.47 -4.58
N HIS A 243 -2.68 -17.14 -4.47
CA HIS A 243 -3.58 -16.12 -5.02
C HIS A 243 -3.16 -15.64 -6.42
N ALA A 244 -1.97 -16.03 -6.89
CA ALA A 244 -1.46 -15.65 -8.19
C ALA A 244 -1.78 -16.69 -9.26
N GLN A 245 -2.27 -16.26 -10.43
CA GLN A 245 -2.43 -17.13 -11.59
C GLN A 245 -1.11 -17.31 -12.34
N GLN A 246 -0.16 -16.40 -12.18
CA GLN A 246 1.18 -16.44 -12.77
C GLN A 246 2.23 -15.91 -11.79
N THR A 247 3.48 -16.27 -12.08
CA THR A 247 4.66 -15.70 -11.42
C THR A 247 5.55 -15.01 -12.45
N THR A 248 6.33 -14.03 -12.00
CA THR A 248 7.37 -13.38 -12.78
C THR A 248 8.73 -13.50 -12.07
N GLN A 249 9.77 -12.84 -12.56
CA GLN A 249 11.06 -12.75 -11.88
C GLN A 249 10.99 -11.87 -10.64
N SER A 250 12.06 -11.86 -9.85
CA SER A 250 12.16 -10.98 -8.68
C SER A 250 12.23 -9.49 -9.09
N ASN A 251 12.00 -8.61 -8.12
CA ASN A 251 12.18 -7.17 -8.31
C ASN A 251 13.65 -6.79 -8.61
N ALA A 252 14.62 -7.59 -8.17
CA ALA A 252 16.04 -7.44 -8.54
C ALA A 252 16.35 -7.85 -10.01
N GLU A 253 15.41 -8.53 -10.69
CA GLU A 253 15.58 -9.07 -12.04
C GLU A 253 14.57 -8.50 -13.04
N ASP A 254 14.06 -7.28 -12.77
CA ASP A 254 13.08 -6.58 -13.60
C ASP A 254 11.75 -7.35 -13.78
N GLY A 255 11.25 -7.99 -12.74
CA GLY A 255 10.08 -8.87 -12.81
C GLY A 255 8.83 -8.18 -13.38
N VAL A 256 8.59 -6.89 -13.07
CA VAL A 256 7.49 -6.11 -13.65
C VAL A 256 7.66 -5.92 -15.16
N ALA A 257 8.84 -5.53 -15.63
CA ALA A 257 9.11 -5.38 -17.06
C ALA A 257 8.87 -6.69 -17.81
N ARG A 258 9.41 -7.78 -17.28
CA ARG A 258 9.25 -9.13 -17.88
C ARG A 258 7.79 -9.59 -17.93
N ALA A 259 7.00 -9.25 -16.91
CA ALA A 259 5.56 -9.53 -16.92
C ALA A 259 4.84 -8.76 -18.02
N LEU A 260 5.11 -7.43 -18.14
CA LEU A 260 4.50 -6.59 -19.17
C LEU A 260 4.91 -7.04 -20.58
N GLU A 261 6.18 -7.35 -20.81
CA GLU A 261 6.71 -7.87 -22.09
C GLU A 261 6.03 -9.20 -22.47
N ARG A 262 5.93 -10.14 -21.53
CA ARG A 262 5.30 -11.44 -21.75
C ARG A 262 3.82 -11.34 -22.10
N LEU A 263 3.13 -10.34 -21.56
CA LEU A 263 1.72 -10.07 -21.86
C LEU A 263 1.53 -9.28 -23.16
N GLY A 264 2.61 -8.89 -23.85
CA GLY A 264 2.56 -8.05 -25.05
C GLY A 264 2.04 -6.64 -24.78
N LEU A 265 2.24 -6.12 -23.57
CA LEU A 265 1.82 -4.78 -23.16
C LEU A 265 2.95 -3.76 -23.33
N ALA A 266 4.20 -4.21 -23.31
CA ALA A 266 5.40 -3.38 -23.43
C ALA A 266 6.14 -3.62 -24.74
#